data_e265ff0e68160d3a893a80d054664448
#
_entry.id   e265ff0e68160d3a893a80d054664448
#
_cell.length_a   1.000
_cell.length_b   1.000
_cell.length_c   1.000
_cell.angle_alpha   90.00
_cell.angle_beta   90.00
_cell.angle_gamma   90.00
#
_symmetry.space_group_name_H-M   'P 1'
#
loop_
_entity.id
_entity.type
_entity.pdbx_description
1 polymer ?
#
loop_
_entity_poly.entity_id
_entity_poly.type
_entity_poly.pdbx_seq_one_letter_code
_entity_poly.pdbx_strand_id
1 'polypeptide(L)'
;RFWESAFRGRFASLMAAGDEPAAERALEAELQQPGSASGEIILVGAGPGDAGLLTLRGLQVIQQADVVFYDHLVSDAVLELTRRDAEKICVGKRAGVHAVPQHETNRMLVEAEQEGKTVVRLKGGDPFIFGRGGEELQAAAEAGIPFQVVPGVTAASGATAYAGIPLTHRDFAQSVTFVTGHYKADSAPFDWSQLAQSRQTLAIYMGTMKAAEISAQLIAHGRERTTPVAV
;
A
#
# COMPACT_ATOMS: atom_id res chain seq x y z
N ARG A 1 1.57 9.62 -21.65
CA ARG A 1 0.69 10.54 -20.91
C ARG A 1 -0.11 11.45 -21.83
N PHE A 2 0.55 12.32 -22.65
CA PHE A 2 -0.17 13.22 -23.57
C PHE A 2 -1.18 12.46 -24.44
N TRP A 3 -0.76 11.42 -25.16
CA TRP A 3 -1.64 10.62 -26.00
C TRP A 3 -2.73 9.87 -25.20
N GLU A 4 -2.42 9.47 -23.98
CA GLU A 4 -3.38 8.78 -23.10
C GLU A 4 -4.47 9.76 -22.62
N SER A 5 -4.08 10.99 -22.25
CA SER A 5 -5.01 12.07 -21.95
C SER A 5 -5.86 12.45 -23.18
N ALA A 6 -5.24 12.62 -24.34
CA ALA A 6 -5.93 12.91 -25.57
C ALA A 6 -6.95 11.84 -25.95
N PHE A 7 -6.57 10.53 -25.89
CA PHE A 7 -7.46 9.42 -26.28
C PHE A 7 -8.53 9.07 -25.23
N ARG A 8 -8.45 9.58 -24.01
CA ARG A 8 -9.46 9.39 -22.96
C ARG A 8 -10.20 10.67 -22.60
N GLY A 9 -9.73 11.83 -23.10
CA GLY A 9 -10.22 13.15 -22.76
C GLY A 9 -11.21 13.74 -23.77
N ARG A 10 -11.24 15.09 -23.80
CA ARG A 10 -12.15 15.87 -24.63
C ARG A 10 -11.97 15.60 -26.13
N PHE A 11 -10.73 15.40 -26.59
CA PHE A 11 -10.42 15.07 -27.99
C PHE A 11 -11.17 13.79 -28.41
N ALA A 12 -11.03 12.70 -27.65
CA ALA A 12 -11.70 11.44 -27.98
C ALA A 12 -13.23 11.54 -28.01
N SER A 13 -13.80 12.29 -27.07
CA SER A 13 -15.25 12.51 -27.03
C SER A 13 -15.76 13.29 -28.24
N LEU A 14 -15.02 14.28 -28.68
CA LEU A 14 -15.36 15.10 -29.89
C LEU A 14 -15.18 14.28 -31.17
N MET A 15 -14.14 13.46 -31.27
CA MET A 15 -13.94 12.53 -32.39
C MET A 15 -15.07 11.52 -32.47
N ALA A 16 -15.51 10.95 -31.35
CA ALA A 16 -16.63 10.01 -31.29
C ALA A 16 -17.97 10.67 -31.67
N ALA A 17 -18.11 11.97 -31.42
CA ALA A 17 -19.27 12.79 -31.85
C ALA A 17 -19.23 13.24 -33.31
N GLY A 18 -18.13 13.02 -34.05
CA GLY A 18 -17.94 13.43 -35.44
C GLY A 18 -17.60 14.91 -35.62
N ASP A 19 -17.25 15.62 -34.53
CA ASP A 19 -16.86 17.05 -34.60
C ASP A 19 -15.34 17.18 -34.73
N GLU A 20 -14.82 16.82 -35.91
CA GLU A 20 -13.39 16.87 -36.21
C GLU A 20 -12.77 18.26 -35.99
N PRO A 21 -13.41 19.40 -36.41
CA PRO A 21 -12.81 20.70 -36.17
C PRO A 21 -12.71 21.09 -34.69
N ALA A 22 -13.63 20.65 -33.85
CA ALA A 22 -13.57 20.88 -32.42
C ALA A 22 -12.54 19.95 -31.74
N ALA A 23 -12.40 18.72 -32.24
CA ALA A 23 -11.40 17.79 -31.80
C ALA A 23 -9.97 18.27 -32.07
N GLU A 24 -9.72 18.81 -33.31
CA GLU A 24 -8.44 19.38 -33.68
C GLU A 24 -8.06 20.58 -32.80
N ARG A 25 -8.98 21.51 -32.56
CA ARG A 25 -8.75 22.62 -31.62
C ARG A 25 -8.50 22.17 -30.19
N ALA A 26 -9.19 21.12 -29.73
CA ALA A 26 -8.97 20.58 -28.40
C ALA A 26 -7.57 19.95 -28.27
N LEU A 27 -7.13 19.22 -29.30
CA LEU A 27 -5.80 18.62 -29.35
C LEU A 27 -4.70 19.68 -29.40
N GLU A 28 -4.88 20.72 -30.25
CA GLU A 28 -3.94 21.85 -30.32
C GLU A 28 -3.83 22.59 -28.98
N ALA A 29 -4.96 22.82 -28.32
CA ALA A 29 -4.97 23.46 -27.00
C ALA A 29 -4.24 22.62 -25.95
N GLU A 30 -4.39 21.28 -25.95
CA GLU A 30 -3.64 20.38 -25.09
C GLU A 30 -2.14 20.33 -25.44
N LEU A 31 -1.78 20.47 -26.71
CA LEU A 31 -0.37 20.55 -27.17
C LEU A 31 0.29 21.87 -26.76
N GLN A 32 -0.46 22.98 -26.81
CA GLN A 32 0.06 24.33 -26.49
C GLN A 32 0.08 24.59 -24.98
N GLN A 33 -0.73 23.88 -24.21
CA GLN A 33 -0.62 23.77 -22.78
C GLN A 33 -0.07 22.35 -22.49
N PRO A 34 1.26 22.15 -22.50
CA PRO A 34 1.80 20.95 -21.90
C PRO A 34 1.24 20.96 -20.49
N GLY A 35 0.26 20.08 -20.26
CA GLY A 35 -0.53 20.11 -19.06
C GLY A 35 0.42 20.34 -17.90
N SER A 36 0.11 21.29 -17.05
CA SER A 36 0.65 21.29 -15.71
C SER A 36 0.15 19.97 -15.13
N ALA A 37 0.85 18.90 -15.46
CA ALA A 37 0.72 17.66 -14.75
C ALA A 37 1.15 18.04 -13.34
N SER A 38 0.18 18.54 -12.56
CA SER A 38 0.37 18.55 -11.12
C SER A 38 0.75 17.11 -10.80
N GLY A 39 1.92 16.90 -10.28
CA GLY A 39 2.33 15.62 -9.80
C GLY A 39 1.24 15.11 -8.85
N GLU A 40 1.27 13.86 -8.56
CA GLU A 40 0.42 13.26 -7.53
C GLU A 40 1.21 12.18 -6.79
N ILE A 41 0.87 11.97 -5.54
CA ILE A 41 1.42 10.87 -4.75
C ILE A 41 0.35 9.78 -4.64
N ILE A 42 0.69 8.56 -5.07
CA ILE A 42 -0.23 7.42 -5.01
C ILE A 42 0.38 6.33 -4.14
N LEU A 43 -0.26 6.05 -3.00
CA LEU A 43 0.08 4.91 -2.17
C LEU A 43 -0.58 3.65 -2.75
N VAL A 44 0.21 2.63 -3.02
CA VAL A 44 -0.27 1.39 -3.62
C VAL A 44 0.11 0.20 -2.76
N GLY A 45 -0.86 -0.63 -2.41
CA GLY A 45 -0.64 -1.92 -1.78
C GLY A 45 -0.17 -2.95 -2.80
N ALA A 46 1.01 -3.50 -2.58
CA ALA A 46 1.63 -4.52 -3.44
C ALA A 46 1.10 -5.94 -3.19
N GLY A 47 0.25 -6.12 -2.18
CA GLY A 47 -0.12 -7.45 -1.72
C GLY A 47 0.98 -8.14 -0.90
N PRO A 48 0.76 -9.41 -0.48
CA PRO A 48 1.63 -10.13 0.44
C PRO A 48 2.81 -10.85 -0.22
N GLY A 49 3.12 -10.56 -1.49
CA GLY A 49 4.28 -11.10 -2.20
C GLY A 49 3.96 -11.70 -3.56
N ASP A 50 2.84 -12.39 -3.73
CA ASP A 50 2.40 -12.89 -5.02
C ASP A 50 1.88 -11.75 -5.91
N ALA A 51 2.49 -11.58 -7.09
CA ALA A 51 2.08 -10.57 -8.06
C ALA A 51 0.63 -10.76 -8.56
N GLY A 52 0.10 -11.97 -8.52
CA GLY A 52 -1.31 -12.27 -8.81
C GLY A 52 -2.30 -11.67 -7.82
N LEU A 53 -1.83 -11.24 -6.65
CA LEU A 53 -2.64 -10.55 -5.64
C LEU A 53 -2.56 -9.02 -5.72
N LEU A 54 -1.84 -8.48 -6.71
CA LEU A 54 -1.88 -7.06 -7.00
C LEU A 54 -3.25 -6.69 -7.56
N THR A 55 -3.83 -5.61 -7.08
CA THR A 55 -5.11 -5.15 -7.63
C THR A 55 -4.96 -4.63 -9.06
N LEU A 56 -6.00 -4.76 -9.89
CA LEU A 56 -6.00 -4.21 -11.25
C LEU A 56 -5.70 -2.70 -11.25
N ARG A 57 -6.23 -1.95 -10.27
CA ARG A 57 -5.94 -0.52 -10.14
C ARG A 57 -4.47 -0.30 -9.75
N GLY A 58 -3.92 -1.13 -8.86
CA GLY A 58 -2.50 -1.10 -8.49
C GLY A 58 -1.61 -1.29 -9.70
N LEU A 59 -1.90 -2.30 -10.54
CA LEU A 59 -1.16 -2.56 -11.78
C LEU A 59 -1.21 -1.36 -12.73
N GLN A 60 -2.39 -0.79 -12.96
CA GLN A 60 -2.54 0.39 -13.82
C GLN A 60 -1.69 1.58 -13.35
N VAL A 61 -1.69 1.82 -12.04
CA VAL A 61 -0.96 2.96 -11.45
C VAL A 61 0.55 2.77 -11.53
N ILE A 62 1.08 1.59 -11.18
CA ILE A 62 2.54 1.35 -11.23
C ILE A 62 3.08 1.36 -12.66
N GLN A 63 2.24 1.09 -13.66
CA GLN A 63 2.60 1.19 -15.08
C GLN A 63 2.57 2.63 -15.61
N GLN A 64 2.05 3.59 -14.85
CA GLN A 64 2.00 5.01 -15.21
C GLN A 64 2.97 5.87 -14.40
N ALA A 65 3.60 5.29 -13.36
CA ALA A 65 4.52 5.99 -12.48
C ALA A 65 5.78 6.47 -13.20
N ASP A 66 6.26 7.67 -12.86
CA ASP A 66 7.58 8.15 -13.26
C ASP A 66 8.64 7.69 -12.26
N VAL A 67 8.27 7.63 -10.97
CA VAL A 67 9.12 7.14 -9.91
C VAL A 67 8.34 6.24 -8.96
N VAL A 68 8.95 5.12 -8.56
CA VAL A 68 8.38 4.16 -7.63
C VAL A 68 9.29 4.04 -6.42
N PHE A 69 8.81 4.53 -5.28
CA PHE A 69 9.45 4.31 -3.98
C PHE A 69 8.89 3.02 -3.37
N TYR A 70 9.74 2.08 -3.03
CA TYR A 70 9.30 0.78 -2.53
C TYR A 70 10.08 0.33 -1.29
N ASP A 71 9.49 -0.54 -0.48
CA ASP A 71 10.18 -1.22 0.61
C ASP A 71 10.57 -2.66 0.20
N HIS A 72 11.41 -3.30 1.00
CA HIS A 72 11.92 -4.64 0.71
C HIS A 72 10.87 -5.76 0.87
N LEU A 73 9.67 -5.47 1.35
CA LEU A 73 8.56 -6.42 1.41
C LEU A 73 7.84 -6.55 0.06
N VAL A 74 8.10 -5.62 -0.87
CA VAL A 74 7.60 -5.72 -2.24
C VAL A 74 8.45 -6.75 -2.99
N SER A 75 7.81 -7.76 -3.55
CA SER A 75 8.50 -8.82 -4.30
C SER A 75 9.06 -8.30 -5.62
N ASP A 76 10.14 -8.93 -6.10
CA ASP A 76 10.71 -8.63 -7.41
C ASP A 76 9.69 -8.83 -8.53
N ALA A 77 8.83 -9.84 -8.43
CA ALA A 77 7.76 -10.11 -9.39
C ALA A 77 6.78 -8.93 -9.53
N VAL A 78 6.47 -8.23 -8.43
CA VAL A 78 5.64 -7.00 -8.49
C VAL A 78 6.45 -5.83 -9.06
N LEU A 79 7.73 -5.69 -8.70
CA LEU A 79 8.59 -4.62 -9.22
C LEU A 79 8.83 -4.75 -10.73
N GLU A 80 8.83 -5.96 -11.28
CA GLU A 80 8.92 -6.20 -12.72
C GLU A 80 7.68 -5.74 -13.50
N LEU A 81 6.53 -5.63 -12.85
CA LEU A 81 5.29 -5.10 -13.45
C LEU A 81 5.28 -3.58 -13.56
N THR A 82 6.20 -2.88 -12.92
CA THR A 82 6.31 -1.42 -13.04
C THR A 82 6.79 -1.03 -14.45
N ARG A 83 6.48 0.20 -14.86
CA ARG A 83 6.96 0.74 -16.13
C ARG A 83 8.49 0.61 -16.21
N ARG A 84 9.02 0.17 -17.36
CA ARG A 84 10.46 -0.17 -17.52
C ARG A 84 11.40 1.02 -17.28
N ASP A 85 10.98 2.19 -17.70
CA ASP A 85 11.71 3.45 -17.59
C ASP A 85 11.39 4.25 -16.31
N ALA A 86 10.51 3.73 -15.43
CA ALA A 86 10.28 4.33 -14.13
C ALA A 86 11.54 4.22 -13.25
N GLU A 87 11.87 5.30 -12.58
CA GLU A 87 12.89 5.29 -11.54
C GLU A 87 12.42 4.45 -10.35
N LYS A 88 13.25 3.54 -9.84
CA LYS A 88 12.90 2.64 -8.73
C LYS A 88 13.82 2.90 -7.54
N ILE A 89 13.26 3.42 -6.45
CA ILE A 89 14.00 3.84 -5.25
C ILE A 89 13.57 2.98 -4.07
N CYS A 90 14.52 2.18 -3.54
CA CYS A 90 14.29 1.39 -2.34
C CYS A 90 14.46 2.26 -1.09
N VAL A 91 13.39 2.45 -0.33
CA VAL A 91 13.39 3.18 0.97
C VAL A 91 13.33 2.23 2.18
N GLY A 92 13.21 0.93 1.94
CA GLY A 92 13.18 -0.10 2.99
C GLY A 92 14.56 -0.39 3.59
N LYS A 93 14.56 -1.09 4.73
CA LYS A 93 15.81 -1.60 5.36
C LYS A 93 16.42 -2.70 4.48
N ARG A 94 17.64 -2.52 4.00
CA ARG A 94 18.46 -3.63 3.51
C ARG A 94 19.44 -4.06 4.60
N ALA A 95 19.80 -5.34 4.64
CA ALA A 95 20.84 -5.83 5.52
C ALA A 95 22.15 -5.05 5.25
N GLY A 96 22.69 -4.39 6.30
CA GLY A 96 23.90 -3.59 6.22
C GLY A 96 23.75 -2.14 5.74
N VAL A 97 22.53 -1.69 5.40
CA VAL A 97 22.25 -0.29 5.04
C VAL A 97 21.24 0.29 6.01
N HIS A 98 21.49 1.47 6.53
CA HIS A 98 20.52 2.16 7.39
C HIS A 98 19.19 2.35 6.64
N ALA A 99 18.08 2.03 7.32
CA ALA A 99 16.77 2.35 6.77
C ALA A 99 16.66 3.86 6.56
N VAL A 100 16.09 4.27 5.44
CA VAL A 100 15.69 5.66 5.26
C VAL A 100 14.67 6.00 6.37
N PRO A 101 14.92 7.00 7.21
CA PRO A 101 13.95 7.41 8.22
C PRO A 101 12.62 7.80 7.58
N GLN A 102 11.49 7.60 8.29
CA GLN A 102 10.17 7.89 7.71
C GLN A 102 10.03 9.35 7.24
N HIS A 103 10.53 10.31 8.02
CA HIS A 103 10.49 11.72 7.64
C HIS A 103 11.28 12.02 6.35
N GLU A 104 12.36 11.29 6.12
CA GLU A 104 13.16 11.41 4.91
C GLU A 104 12.43 10.77 3.71
N THR A 105 11.79 9.62 3.90
CA THR A 105 10.92 9.03 2.87
C THR A 105 9.80 10.01 2.50
N ASN A 106 9.14 10.62 3.49
CA ASN A 106 8.08 11.59 3.25
C ASN A 106 8.61 12.80 2.46
N ARG A 107 9.80 13.32 2.81
CA ARG A 107 10.45 14.42 2.10
C ARG A 107 10.74 14.06 0.64
N MET A 108 11.32 12.88 0.39
CA MET A 108 11.62 12.40 -0.97
C MET A 108 10.37 12.28 -1.84
N LEU A 109 9.25 11.79 -1.28
CA LEU A 109 7.97 11.70 -1.99
C LEU A 109 7.47 13.08 -2.43
N VAL A 110 7.51 14.05 -1.51
CA VAL A 110 7.09 15.45 -1.77
C VAL A 110 7.99 16.12 -2.80
N GLU A 111 9.31 15.98 -2.68
CA GLU A 111 10.26 16.56 -3.63
C GLU A 111 10.08 16.01 -5.05
N ALA A 112 9.90 14.70 -5.18
CA ALA A 112 9.69 14.08 -6.48
C ALA A 112 8.37 14.54 -7.14
N GLU A 113 7.32 14.76 -6.34
CA GLU A 113 6.06 15.29 -6.86
C GLU A 113 6.19 16.75 -7.29
N GLN A 114 6.90 17.59 -6.53
CA GLN A 114 7.15 18.99 -6.89
C GLN A 114 7.92 19.16 -8.19
N GLU A 115 8.64 18.13 -8.63
CA GLU A 115 9.23 18.04 -9.96
C GLU A 115 8.20 17.72 -11.06
N GLY A 116 6.91 17.60 -10.72
CA GLY A 116 5.82 17.26 -11.63
C GLY A 116 5.73 15.78 -11.98
N LYS A 117 6.36 14.91 -11.20
CA LYS A 117 6.33 13.46 -11.40
C LYS A 117 5.06 12.82 -10.82
N THR A 118 4.57 11.74 -11.45
CA THR A 118 3.64 10.80 -10.83
C THR A 118 4.44 9.88 -9.91
N VAL A 119 4.27 10.07 -8.63
CA VAL A 119 5.01 9.37 -7.59
C VAL A 119 4.18 8.21 -7.07
N VAL A 120 4.67 7.00 -7.19
CA VAL A 120 4.08 5.82 -6.56
C VAL A 120 4.88 5.41 -5.34
N ARG A 121 4.20 5.31 -4.20
CA ARG A 121 4.72 4.65 -3.01
C ARG A 121 4.15 3.24 -2.93
N LEU A 122 4.95 2.25 -3.31
CA LEU A 122 4.57 0.83 -3.35
C LEU A 122 4.94 0.17 -2.01
N LYS A 123 3.95 -0.41 -1.34
CA LYS A 123 4.06 -0.93 0.02
C LYS A 123 3.65 -2.40 0.09
N GLY A 124 4.41 -3.24 0.76
CA GLY A 124 4.02 -4.64 0.98
C GLY A 124 2.67 -4.74 1.73
N GLY A 125 1.82 -5.66 1.32
CA GLY A 125 0.47 -5.81 1.85
C GLY A 125 -0.47 -4.67 1.48
N ASP A 126 -1.11 -4.08 2.48
CA ASP A 126 -2.00 -2.92 2.36
C ASP A 126 -1.36 -1.67 3.00
N PRO A 127 -1.46 -0.48 2.39
CA PRO A 127 -0.81 0.73 2.90
C PRO A 127 -1.25 1.14 4.31
N PHE A 128 -2.49 0.83 4.69
CA PHE A 128 -3.09 1.26 5.96
C PHE A 128 -3.12 0.18 7.05
N ILE A 129 -2.74 -1.05 6.73
CA ILE A 129 -2.63 -2.13 7.71
C ILE A 129 -1.17 -2.27 8.17
N PHE A 130 -0.84 -1.61 9.28
CA PHE A 130 0.52 -1.54 9.87
C PHE A 130 1.61 -1.09 8.89
N GLY A 131 1.21 -0.38 7.82
CA GLY A 131 2.10 0.09 6.75
C GLY A 131 2.57 1.53 6.88
N ARG A 132 2.17 2.29 7.91
CA ARG A 132 2.47 3.71 8.10
C ARG A 132 2.02 4.64 6.95
N GLY A 133 1.12 4.16 6.08
CA GLY A 133 0.63 4.95 4.94
C GLY A 133 -0.05 6.26 5.36
N GLY A 134 -0.67 6.29 6.55
CA GLY A 134 -1.26 7.51 7.10
C GLY A 134 -0.24 8.63 7.33
N GLU A 135 0.98 8.31 7.78
CA GLU A 135 2.06 9.29 7.99
C GLU A 135 2.57 9.86 6.65
N GLU A 136 2.62 9.04 5.60
CA GLU A 136 3.03 9.45 4.25
C GLU A 136 1.98 10.38 3.62
N LEU A 137 0.68 10.06 3.79
CA LEU A 137 -0.41 10.92 3.32
C LEU A 137 -0.53 12.23 4.08
N GLN A 138 -0.27 12.21 5.40
CA GLN A 138 -0.28 13.43 6.18
C GLN A 138 0.77 14.42 5.64
N ALA A 139 1.97 13.96 5.34
CA ALA A 139 3.01 14.80 4.75
C ALA A 139 2.62 15.37 3.38
N ALA A 140 1.97 14.56 2.52
CA ALA A 140 1.45 15.03 1.25
C ALA A 140 0.36 16.10 1.43
N ALA A 141 -0.59 15.88 2.35
CA ALA A 141 -1.65 16.84 2.67
C ALA A 141 -1.11 18.16 3.22
N GLU A 142 -0.12 18.11 4.12
CA GLU A 142 0.55 19.29 4.67
C GLU A 142 1.30 20.09 3.59
N ALA A 143 1.81 19.41 2.56
CA ALA A 143 2.43 20.03 1.39
C ALA A 143 1.42 20.51 0.33
N GLY A 144 0.11 20.27 0.52
CA GLY A 144 -0.93 20.63 -0.44
C GLY A 144 -0.92 19.79 -1.72
N ILE A 145 -0.33 18.59 -1.68
CA ILE A 145 -0.15 17.70 -2.83
C ILE A 145 -1.37 16.79 -2.99
N PRO A 146 -1.93 16.66 -4.21
CA PRO A 146 -2.95 15.66 -4.47
C PRO A 146 -2.44 14.24 -4.22
N PHE A 147 -3.26 13.41 -3.59
CA PHE A 147 -2.89 12.02 -3.32
C PHE A 147 -4.05 11.05 -3.52
N GLN A 148 -3.69 9.81 -3.80
CA GLN A 148 -4.62 8.68 -3.88
C GLN A 148 -4.10 7.51 -3.05
N VAL A 149 -5.02 6.62 -2.66
CA VAL A 149 -4.67 5.34 -2.04
C VAL A 149 -5.32 4.21 -2.83
N VAL A 150 -4.51 3.26 -3.23
CA VAL A 150 -4.95 2.02 -3.85
C VAL A 150 -4.72 0.90 -2.84
N PRO A 151 -5.77 0.29 -2.30
CA PRO A 151 -5.63 -0.78 -1.32
C PRO A 151 -4.94 -2.01 -1.90
N GLY A 152 -4.37 -2.83 -1.03
CA GLY A 152 -3.78 -4.11 -1.38
C GLY A 152 -4.31 -5.25 -0.51
N VAL A 153 -4.04 -6.48 -0.93
CA VAL A 153 -4.34 -7.66 -0.11
C VAL A 153 -3.36 -7.68 1.06
N THR A 154 -3.89 -7.51 2.28
CA THR A 154 -3.05 -7.54 3.48
C THR A 154 -2.53 -8.95 3.78
N ALA A 155 -1.36 -9.06 4.42
CA ALA A 155 -0.68 -10.34 4.67
C ALA A 155 -1.57 -11.37 5.39
N ALA A 156 -2.33 -10.96 6.40
CA ALA A 156 -3.22 -11.88 7.09
C ALA A 156 -4.25 -12.51 6.14
N SER A 157 -4.83 -11.74 5.23
CA SER A 157 -5.81 -12.24 4.29
C SER A 157 -5.18 -13.15 3.23
N GLY A 158 -4.05 -12.75 2.66
CA GLY A 158 -3.38 -13.51 1.60
C GLY A 158 -2.74 -14.80 2.10
N ALA A 159 -1.96 -14.73 3.19
CA ALA A 159 -1.26 -15.88 3.71
C ALA A 159 -2.22 -16.97 4.24
N THR A 160 -3.25 -16.56 4.97
CA THR A 160 -4.23 -17.54 5.50
C THR A 160 -5.07 -18.15 4.39
N ALA A 161 -5.45 -17.40 3.35
CA ALA A 161 -6.16 -17.94 2.20
C ALA A 161 -5.34 -19.01 1.47
N TYR A 162 -4.05 -18.76 1.26
CA TYR A 162 -3.15 -19.73 0.61
C TYR A 162 -2.85 -20.94 1.49
N ALA A 163 -2.88 -20.78 2.81
CA ALA A 163 -2.78 -21.88 3.77
C ALA A 163 -4.10 -22.66 3.96
N GLY A 164 -5.20 -22.23 3.35
CA GLY A 164 -6.51 -22.84 3.56
C GLY A 164 -7.10 -22.59 4.94
N ILE A 165 -6.67 -21.53 5.62
CA ILE A 165 -7.11 -21.18 6.99
C ILE A 165 -8.04 -19.95 6.89
N PRO A 166 -9.34 -20.09 7.08
CA PRO A 166 -10.24 -18.94 7.09
C PRO A 166 -10.01 -18.07 8.33
N LEU A 167 -9.92 -16.76 8.15
CA LEU A 167 -9.81 -15.81 9.27
C LEU A 167 -11.09 -15.74 10.12
N THR A 168 -12.23 -16.00 9.53
CA THR A 168 -13.53 -16.08 10.22
C THR A 168 -14.25 -17.36 9.87
N HIS A 169 -14.99 -17.91 10.83
CA HIS A 169 -15.82 -19.09 10.62
C HIS A 169 -17.08 -19.00 11.48
N ARG A 170 -18.22 -19.34 10.90
CA ARG A 170 -19.52 -19.23 11.58
C ARG A 170 -19.54 -19.90 12.96
N ASP A 171 -18.94 -21.07 13.08
CA ASP A 171 -19.00 -21.88 14.29
C ASP A 171 -17.83 -21.63 15.25
N PHE A 172 -16.67 -21.11 14.77
CA PHE A 172 -15.43 -21.04 15.55
C PHE A 172 -14.99 -19.61 15.86
N ALA A 173 -15.00 -18.72 14.87
CA ALA A 173 -14.49 -17.35 15.01
C ALA A 173 -15.35 -16.35 14.26
N GLN A 174 -16.15 -15.60 14.99
CA GLN A 174 -17.09 -14.62 14.44
C GLN A 174 -16.47 -13.23 14.25
N SER A 175 -15.23 -13.06 14.69
CA SER A 175 -14.47 -11.82 14.54
C SER A 175 -13.01 -12.12 14.28
N VAL A 176 -12.31 -11.15 13.67
CA VAL A 176 -10.87 -11.14 13.53
C VAL A 176 -10.33 -9.81 14.03
N THR A 177 -9.27 -9.89 14.84
CA THR A 177 -8.58 -8.71 15.36
C THR A 177 -7.16 -8.68 14.81
N PHE A 178 -6.80 -7.62 14.11
CA PHE A 178 -5.43 -7.37 13.66
C PHE A 178 -4.67 -6.64 14.77
N VAL A 179 -3.54 -7.19 15.18
CA VAL A 179 -2.67 -6.59 16.19
C VAL A 179 -1.23 -6.60 15.68
N THR A 180 -0.40 -5.68 16.20
CA THR A 180 1.03 -5.67 15.90
C THR A 180 1.83 -6.20 17.09
N GLY A 181 2.75 -7.13 16.85
CA GLY A 181 3.72 -7.56 17.86
C GLY A 181 4.85 -6.54 18.09
N HIS A 182 4.92 -5.50 17.24
CA HIS A 182 5.91 -4.44 17.35
C HIS A 182 5.23 -3.11 17.69
N TYR A 183 5.31 -2.68 18.92
CA TYR A 183 4.75 -1.43 19.43
C TYR A 183 5.85 -0.58 20.06
N LYS A 184 5.64 0.74 20.07
CA LYS A 184 6.56 1.68 20.71
C LYS A 184 6.53 1.49 22.23
N ALA A 185 7.67 1.68 22.89
CA ALA A 185 7.77 1.56 24.35
C ALA A 185 6.80 2.48 25.11
N ASP A 186 6.49 3.64 24.53
CA ASP A 186 5.59 4.66 25.10
C ASP A 186 4.13 4.48 24.66
N SER A 187 3.80 3.41 23.92
CA SER A 187 2.40 3.12 23.53
C SER A 187 1.62 2.59 24.73
N ALA A 188 0.33 2.86 24.77
CA ALA A 188 -0.56 2.22 25.73
C ALA A 188 -0.43 0.69 25.66
N PRO A 189 -0.33 0.00 26.79
CA PRO A 189 -0.23 -1.45 26.81
C PRO A 189 -1.47 -2.07 26.17
N PHE A 190 -1.30 -3.26 25.56
CA PHE A 190 -2.43 -4.02 25.05
C PHE A 190 -3.38 -4.39 26.17
N ASP A 191 -4.68 -4.31 25.90
CA ASP A 191 -5.67 -4.98 26.74
C ASP A 191 -5.66 -6.48 26.41
N TRP A 192 -4.77 -7.20 27.09
CA TRP A 192 -4.62 -8.63 26.91
C TRP A 192 -5.89 -9.41 27.25
N SER A 193 -6.72 -8.90 28.19
CA SER A 193 -7.98 -9.54 28.55
C SER A 193 -8.97 -9.53 27.38
N GLN A 194 -9.00 -8.45 26.62
CA GLN A 194 -9.81 -8.33 25.41
C GLN A 194 -9.29 -9.23 24.29
N LEU A 195 -7.96 -9.29 24.11
CA LEU A 195 -7.32 -10.12 23.08
C LEU A 195 -7.43 -11.61 23.41
N ALA A 196 -7.46 -11.99 24.68
CA ALA A 196 -7.56 -13.38 25.10
C ALA A 196 -8.96 -13.99 24.97
N GLN A 197 -9.98 -13.23 24.64
CA GLN A 197 -11.35 -13.73 24.49
C GLN A 197 -11.44 -14.88 23.49
N SER A 198 -12.27 -15.86 23.79
CA SER A 198 -12.61 -16.95 22.89
C SER A 198 -13.47 -16.45 21.71
N ARG A 199 -13.54 -17.26 20.64
CA ARG A 199 -14.35 -16.98 19.43
C ARG A 199 -13.87 -15.81 18.57
N GLN A 200 -12.64 -15.38 18.74
CA GLN A 200 -12.00 -14.46 17.81
C GLN A 200 -10.69 -15.04 17.27
N THR A 201 -10.39 -14.73 16.03
CA THR A 201 -9.07 -14.95 15.46
C THR A 201 -8.20 -13.73 15.74
N LEU A 202 -6.98 -13.96 16.20
CA LEU A 202 -5.97 -12.91 16.30
C LEU A 202 -5.00 -13.06 15.15
N ALA A 203 -4.88 -12.05 14.32
CA ALA A 203 -3.86 -11.97 13.28
C ALA A 203 -2.76 -11.01 13.74
N ILE A 204 -1.61 -11.58 14.14
CA ILE A 204 -0.53 -10.86 14.81
C ILE A 204 0.57 -10.54 13.80
N TYR A 205 0.64 -9.30 13.36
CA TYR A 205 1.70 -8.81 12.48
C TYR A 205 2.99 -8.56 13.25
N MET A 206 4.14 -8.84 12.64
CA MET A 206 5.47 -8.63 13.25
C MET A 206 5.63 -9.33 14.62
N GLY A 207 4.90 -10.43 14.83
CA GLY A 207 4.83 -11.12 16.12
C GLY A 207 5.84 -12.24 16.32
N THR A 208 6.49 -12.73 15.26
CA THR A 208 7.34 -13.94 15.31
C THR A 208 8.46 -13.85 16.35
N MET A 209 9.16 -12.72 16.44
CA MET A 209 10.25 -12.53 17.42
C MET A 209 9.76 -12.47 18.87
N LYS A 210 8.49 -12.16 19.09
CA LYS A 210 7.85 -12.06 20.42
C LYS A 210 6.81 -13.16 20.66
N ALA A 211 6.76 -14.19 19.82
CA ALA A 211 5.71 -15.20 19.88
C ALA A 211 5.57 -15.85 21.26
N ALA A 212 6.69 -16.16 21.93
CA ALA A 212 6.68 -16.73 23.28
C ALA A 212 6.09 -15.77 24.32
N GLU A 213 6.47 -14.49 24.29
CA GLU A 213 5.95 -13.44 25.17
C GLU A 213 4.45 -13.24 24.95
N ILE A 214 4.03 -13.10 23.69
CA ILE A 214 2.63 -12.92 23.30
C ILE A 214 1.78 -14.11 23.75
N SER A 215 2.27 -15.34 23.54
CA SER A 215 1.59 -16.56 23.97
C SER A 215 1.43 -16.61 25.50
N ALA A 216 2.48 -16.26 26.24
CA ALA A 216 2.43 -16.22 27.70
C ALA A 216 1.39 -15.20 28.21
N GLN A 217 1.34 -14.01 27.63
CA GLN A 217 0.37 -12.97 27.97
C GLN A 217 -1.08 -13.41 27.67
N LEU A 218 -1.32 -13.96 26.50
CA LEU A 218 -2.65 -14.47 26.13
C LEU A 218 -3.14 -15.55 27.09
N ILE A 219 -2.28 -16.51 27.45
CA ILE A 219 -2.60 -17.58 28.39
C ILE A 219 -2.85 -17.02 29.80
N ALA A 220 -2.02 -16.09 30.28
CA ALA A 220 -2.16 -15.47 31.59
C ALA A 220 -3.50 -14.70 31.72
N HIS A 221 -4.05 -14.21 30.59
CA HIS A 221 -5.32 -13.49 30.56
C HIS A 221 -6.52 -14.34 30.13
N GLY A 222 -6.38 -15.66 30.11
CA GLY A 222 -7.50 -16.59 29.94
C GLY A 222 -7.61 -17.29 28.60
N ARG A 223 -6.64 -17.12 27.68
CA ARG A 223 -6.61 -17.91 26.45
C ARG A 223 -6.25 -19.37 26.76
N GLU A 224 -6.97 -20.31 26.19
CA GLU A 224 -6.67 -21.72 26.38
C GLU A 224 -5.29 -22.09 25.82
N ARG A 225 -4.53 -22.87 26.60
CA ARG A 225 -3.17 -23.34 26.22
C ARG A 225 -3.19 -24.17 24.93
N THR A 226 -4.34 -24.79 24.62
CA THR A 226 -4.55 -25.64 23.44
C THR A 226 -5.02 -24.88 22.22
N THR A 227 -5.12 -23.53 22.30
CA THR A 227 -5.52 -22.72 21.14
C THR A 227 -4.55 -22.94 19.98
N PRO A 228 -5.03 -23.38 18.80
CA PRO A 228 -4.18 -23.56 17.63
C PRO A 228 -3.53 -22.25 17.19
N VAL A 229 -2.28 -22.35 16.76
CA VAL A 229 -1.48 -21.23 16.23
C VAL A 229 -0.87 -21.65 14.90
N ALA A 230 -0.94 -20.77 13.92
CA ALA A 230 -0.22 -20.88 12.64
C ALA A 230 0.80 -19.74 12.53
N VAL A 231 2.01 -20.07 12.06
CA VAL A 231 3.11 -19.11 11.86
C VAL A 231 3.65 -19.25 10.44
#